data_39963037a80b23b1ec47739f22878fa1
#
_entry.id   39963037a80b23b1ec47739f22878fa1
#
_cell.length_a   1.000
_cell.length_b   1.000
_cell.length_c   1.000
_cell.angle_alpha   90.00
_cell.angle_beta   90.00
_cell.angle_gamma   90.00
#
_symmetry.space_group_name_H-M   'P 1'
#
loop_
_entity.id
_entity.type
_entity.pdbx_description
1 polymer ?
#
loop_
_entity_poly.entity_id
_entity_poly.type
_entity_poly.pdbx_seq_one_letter_code
_entity_poly.pdbx_strand_id
1 'polypeptide(L)'
;MRLTKTLLISAVLLMSATGMQAAGFNQNGNYLTVQLKQHQNFGPSQIRLQVVSDKIIRVQATAEQSFRNKQSLIIVPQNSKANYKVEEQGDNLIITTAAMRAVMNEATGQITFYDLKDNVLLNEVAQGGKTFKPFTVPDREMGVDIAKVPEAQKHGWSWRALFNSPDNEAFYGLGQHQSEELNMKGKNEDLFQYNTKVSVPFVISNKNYGILWDSYSYCRWGNPEDYLQLNRAFKLYDKDGKEGQLTGTYVDKNGQKIVRGEDSIYFEYAMPEASEICNKTDNGGIQNLPKGFALNGSKVVYEGYVEAPTNSFYQFILYYAGYMKIYIDGKLVVPERWRTAWNPNSYKFETPIKKGVKTPIRIEWQPDGDVSYCGLRVAAPRSEAEKNQLSIWSEMSPDMDYYFIAGQNLDEVISGYRTLTGKASLYPKWTLGFWQSRERYQSSKDIEDNMKKFRDLHIPVDNIVQDWNYWKLDSWGSHEFEAARYPNPQAMLDSVHAMNGRFMISVWPKFYDTVKNYKELDSKGWMYHQAIKDDIHDWLGFRGSFYDAYSDGARKMFWRQMDENLYTKYKFGIDAWWMDASEPNVRDCTPMWYRKA
;
A
#
# COMPACT_ATOMS: atom_id res chain seq x y z
N MET A 1 44.64 -83.52 -19.73
CA MET A 1 44.92 -82.12 -20.07
C MET A 1 44.13 -81.76 -21.29
N ARG A 2 42.92 -81.28 -21.19
CA ARG A 2 42.12 -80.74 -22.28
C ARG A 2 41.19 -79.69 -21.68
N LEU A 3 41.40 -78.43 -22.01
CA LEU A 3 40.51 -77.31 -21.69
C LEU A 3 39.28 -77.36 -22.60
N THR A 4 38.12 -77.35 -22.01
CA THR A 4 36.84 -77.12 -22.67
C THR A 4 36.45 -75.65 -22.46
N LYS A 5 36.38 -74.92 -23.57
CA LYS A 5 35.83 -73.55 -23.61
C LYS A 5 34.32 -73.61 -23.67
N THR A 6 33.66 -73.06 -22.69
CA THR A 6 32.23 -72.82 -22.68
C THR A 6 31.96 -71.45 -23.29
N LEU A 7 31.24 -71.38 -24.42
CA LEU A 7 30.70 -70.12 -24.98
C LEU A 7 29.46 -69.73 -24.21
N LEU A 8 29.51 -68.53 -23.57
CA LEU A 8 28.31 -67.86 -23.09
C LEU A 8 27.77 -66.99 -24.25
N ILE A 9 26.59 -67.30 -24.71
CA ILE A 9 25.80 -66.44 -25.62
C ILE A 9 25.05 -65.44 -24.76
N SER A 10 25.48 -64.15 -24.80
CA SER A 10 24.75 -63.05 -24.20
C SER A 10 23.64 -62.59 -25.17
N ALA A 11 22.39 -62.88 -24.79
CA ALA A 11 21.23 -62.32 -25.46
C ALA A 11 21.12 -60.84 -25.07
N VAL A 12 21.39 -59.94 -26.01
CA VAL A 12 21.10 -58.50 -25.83
C VAL A 12 19.61 -58.31 -26.07
N LEU A 13 18.86 -58.10 -25.00
CA LEU A 13 17.51 -57.55 -25.08
C LEU A 13 17.63 -56.06 -25.51
N LEU A 14 17.27 -55.77 -26.75
CA LEU A 14 16.92 -54.41 -27.16
C LEU A 14 15.59 -54.04 -26.50
N MET A 15 15.66 -53.35 -25.34
CA MET A 15 14.54 -52.59 -24.88
C MET A 15 14.41 -51.35 -25.77
N SER A 16 13.34 -51.33 -26.56
CA SER A 16 12.89 -50.10 -27.22
C SER A 16 12.59 -49.09 -26.13
N ALA A 17 13.49 -48.12 -25.96
CA ALA A 17 13.22 -46.93 -25.20
C ALA A 17 12.13 -46.14 -25.95
N THR A 18 10.88 -46.34 -25.59
CA THR A 18 9.85 -45.35 -25.84
C THR A 18 10.33 -44.11 -25.09
N GLY A 19 10.72 -43.08 -25.84
CA GLY A 19 11.16 -41.83 -25.26
C GLY A 19 10.09 -41.30 -24.31
N MET A 20 10.34 -41.41 -23.02
CA MET A 20 9.66 -40.58 -22.04
C MET A 20 10.09 -39.15 -22.39
N GLN A 21 9.17 -38.39 -22.94
CA GLN A 21 9.32 -36.94 -23.10
C GLN A 21 9.57 -36.42 -21.70
N ALA A 22 10.69 -35.77 -21.45
CA ALA A 22 10.99 -35.21 -20.14
C ALA A 22 9.86 -34.26 -19.76
N ALA A 23 9.33 -34.42 -18.56
CA ALA A 23 8.29 -33.56 -18.05
C ALA A 23 8.69 -32.09 -18.22
N GLY A 24 7.78 -31.25 -18.69
CA GLY A 24 8.02 -29.82 -18.90
C GLY A 24 8.22 -29.03 -17.61
N PHE A 25 8.09 -29.68 -16.45
CA PHE A 25 8.24 -29.09 -15.14
C PHE A 25 9.16 -29.89 -14.21
N ASN A 26 9.69 -29.21 -13.19
CA ASN A 26 10.42 -29.83 -12.09
C ASN A 26 9.58 -29.77 -10.82
N GLN A 27 9.32 -30.93 -10.20
CA GLN A 27 8.59 -31.04 -8.94
C GLN A 27 9.55 -31.25 -7.77
N ASN A 28 9.43 -30.38 -6.76
CA ASN A 28 10.13 -30.52 -5.50
C ASN A 28 9.14 -30.29 -4.34
N GLY A 29 8.74 -31.39 -3.69
CA GLY A 29 7.68 -31.37 -2.69
C GLY A 29 6.35 -30.90 -3.30
N ASN A 30 5.78 -29.81 -2.76
CA ASN A 30 4.56 -29.20 -3.27
C ASN A 30 4.79 -28.03 -4.25
N TYR A 31 6.03 -27.86 -4.73
CA TYR A 31 6.40 -26.88 -5.73
C TYR A 31 6.56 -27.54 -7.11
N LEU A 32 5.96 -26.93 -8.11
CA LEU A 32 6.10 -27.27 -9.52
C LEU A 32 6.68 -26.05 -10.24
N THR A 33 7.91 -26.18 -10.76
CA THR A 33 8.63 -25.10 -11.44
C THR A 33 8.71 -25.42 -12.94
N VAL A 34 8.27 -24.47 -13.75
CA VAL A 34 8.23 -24.57 -15.21
C VAL A 34 9.15 -23.51 -15.80
N GLN A 35 10.04 -23.94 -16.69
CA GLN A 35 10.77 -23.04 -17.60
C GLN A 35 9.89 -22.83 -18.84
N LEU A 36 9.59 -21.56 -19.17
CA LEU A 36 8.70 -21.27 -20.29
C LEU A 36 9.34 -21.64 -21.62
N LYS A 37 8.59 -22.33 -22.49
CA LYS A 37 9.03 -22.73 -23.80
C LYS A 37 9.20 -21.54 -24.77
N GLN A 38 8.49 -20.44 -24.53
CA GLN A 38 8.55 -19.23 -25.35
C GLN A 38 8.91 -18.03 -24.47
N HIS A 39 9.91 -17.28 -24.88
CA HIS A 39 10.25 -16.01 -24.25
C HIS A 39 9.38 -14.89 -24.82
N GLN A 40 8.44 -14.41 -24.02
CA GLN A 40 7.70 -13.19 -24.35
C GLN A 40 8.57 -11.97 -24.03
N ASN A 41 8.45 -10.91 -24.84
CA ASN A 41 9.12 -9.65 -24.55
C ASN A 41 8.64 -9.12 -23.18
N PHE A 42 9.59 -8.91 -22.26
CA PHE A 42 9.32 -8.59 -20.87
C PHE A 42 8.51 -9.64 -20.07
N GLY A 43 8.37 -10.85 -20.56
CA GLY A 43 7.73 -11.95 -19.86
C GLY A 43 8.63 -12.58 -18.79
N PRO A 44 8.08 -13.45 -17.93
CA PRO A 44 8.88 -14.23 -16.99
C PRO A 44 9.75 -15.26 -17.72
N SER A 45 10.91 -15.59 -17.13
CA SER A 45 11.73 -16.71 -17.57
C SER A 45 11.21 -18.04 -17.03
N GLN A 46 10.63 -18.01 -15.82
CA GLN A 46 10.08 -19.20 -15.18
C GLN A 46 8.90 -18.86 -14.26
N ILE A 47 8.04 -19.86 -14.07
CA ILE A 47 6.89 -19.80 -13.17
C ILE A 47 6.96 -20.98 -12.21
N ARG A 48 6.59 -20.74 -10.95
CA ARG A 48 6.51 -21.76 -9.92
C ARG A 48 5.13 -21.75 -9.29
N LEU A 49 4.50 -22.93 -9.27
CA LEU A 49 3.24 -23.17 -8.59
C LEU A 49 3.49 -23.93 -7.30
N GLN A 50 2.83 -23.53 -6.22
CA GLN A 50 2.84 -24.24 -4.95
C GLN A 50 1.42 -24.57 -4.53
N VAL A 51 1.13 -25.87 -4.32
CA VAL A 51 -0.15 -26.28 -3.75
C VAL A 51 -0.06 -26.13 -2.23
N VAL A 52 -0.69 -25.07 -1.70
CA VAL A 52 -0.68 -24.76 -0.25
C VAL A 52 -1.75 -25.57 0.47
N SER A 53 -2.94 -25.69 -0.12
CA SER A 53 -4.04 -26.52 0.37
C SER A 53 -4.96 -26.88 -0.79
N ASP A 54 -6.00 -27.64 -0.54
CA ASP A 54 -6.99 -27.97 -1.57
C ASP A 54 -7.66 -26.73 -2.18
N LYS A 55 -7.71 -25.62 -1.43
CA LYS A 55 -8.34 -24.35 -1.83
C LYS A 55 -7.34 -23.25 -2.18
N ILE A 56 -6.03 -23.46 -1.99
CA ILE A 56 -5.05 -22.39 -2.14
C ILE A 56 -3.88 -22.85 -3.00
N ILE A 57 -3.65 -22.13 -4.10
CA ILE A 57 -2.46 -22.29 -4.94
C ILE A 57 -1.71 -20.95 -4.97
N ARG A 58 -0.41 -21.00 -4.67
CA ARG A 58 0.52 -19.89 -4.83
C ARG A 58 1.11 -19.92 -6.23
N VAL A 59 1.20 -18.75 -6.84
CA VAL A 59 1.84 -18.53 -8.15
C VAL A 59 2.98 -17.56 -7.95
N GLN A 60 4.17 -17.98 -8.36
CA GLN A 60 5.34 -17.12 -8.41
C GLN A 60 5.85 -17.07 -9.85
N ALA A 61 6.27 -15.88 -10.29
CA ALA A 61 6.90 -15.69 -11.60
C ALA A 61 8.10 -14.77 -11.46
N THR A 62 9.17 -15.03 -12.20
CA THR A 62 10.38 -14.22 -12.19
C THR A 62 10.98 -14.08 -13.59
N ALA A 63 11.58 -12.92 -13.85
CA ALA A 63 12.42 -12.70 -15.02
C ALA A 63 13.85 -13.20 -14.82
N GLU A 64 14.23 -13.59 -13.60
CA GLU A 64 15.56 -14.09 -13.24
C GLU A 64 15.65 -15.61 -13.49
N GLN A 65 16.89 -16.15 -13.44
CA GLN A 65 17.14 -17.58 -13.61
C GLN A 65 16.77 -18.42 -12.39
N SER A 66 16.49 -17.78 -11.26
CA SER A 66 16.09 -18.45 -10.01
C SER A 66 15.22 -17.55 -9.17
N PHE A 67 14.30 -18.15 -8.39
CA PHE A 67 13.50 -17.44 -7.40
C PHE A 67 14.36 -17.05 -6.22
N ARG A 68 14.19 -15.82 -5.72
CA ARG A 68 14.82 -15.39 -4.48
C ARG A 68 14.11 -16.06 -3.30
N ASN A 69 14.90 -16.62 -2.40
CA ASN A 69 14.35 -17.21 -1.16
C ASN A 69 14.17 -16.10 -0.13
N LYS A 70 12.93 -15.60 -0.01
CA LYS A 70 12.56 -14.55 0.92
C LYS A 70 11.46 -15.04 1.87
N GLN A 71 11.64 -14.85 3.16
CA GLN A 71 10.56 -15.07 4.12
C GLN A 71 9.51 -13.98 3.98
N SER A 72 8.25 -14.37 3.86
CA SER A 72 7.14 -13.44 3.85
C SER A 72 6.92 -12.82 5.23
N LEU A 73 6.54 -11.53 5.26
CA LEU A 73 6.12 -10.83 6.47
C LEU A 73 4.60 -10.89 6.70
N ILE A 74 3.84 -11.31 5.69
CA ILE A 74 2.37 -11.39 5.75
C ILE A 74 1.86 -12.83 5.74
N ILE A 75 2.62 -13.77 5.21
CA ILE A 75 2.25 -15.19 5.13
C ILE A 75 2.91 -15.96 6.25
N VAL A 76 2.10 -16.57 7.11
CA VAL A 76 2.61 -17.46 8.16
C VAL A 76 3.12 -18.78 7.55
N PRO A 77 4.04 -19.50 8.22
CA PRO A 77 4.53 -20.79 7.72
C PRO A 77 3.39 -21.74 7.38
N GLN A 78 3.42 -22.30 6.18
CA GLN A 78 2.41 -23.22 5.67
C GLN A 78 2.93 -24.65 5.69
N ASN A 79 2.19 -25.53 6.35
CA ASN A 79 2.46 -26.98 6.36
C ASN A 79 1.47 -27.65 5.40
N SER A 80 1.80 -27.68 4.12
CA SER A 80 0.92 -28.27 3.10
C SER A 80 0.78 -29.77 3.31
N LYS A 81 -0.48 -30.21 3.38
CA LYS A 81 -0.87 -31.64 3.35
C LYS A 81 -1.92 -31.89 2.26
N ALA A 82 -1.99 -31.01 1.26
CA ALA A 82 -2.97 -31.14 0.19
C ALA A 82 -2.73 -32.40 -0.63
N ASN A 83 -3.80 -33.12 -0.94
CA ASN A 83 -3.80 -34.18 -1.92
C ASN A 83 -4.13 -33.57 -3.28
N TYR A 84 -3.26 -33.74 -4.24
CA TYR A 84 -3.46 -33.21 -5.60
C TYR A 84 -2.88 -34.13 -6.63
N LYS A 85 -3.43 -34.04 -7.84
CA LYS A 85 -2.97 -34.75 -9.03
C LYS A 85 -2.32 -33.77 -9.97
N VAL A 86 -1.24 -34.15 -10.60
CA VAL A 86 -0.54 -33.37 -11.63
C VAL A 86 -0.54 -34.16 -12.92
N GLU A 87 -0.94 -33.54 -14.02
CA GLU A 87 -1.01 -34.13 -15.36
C GLU A 87 -0.49 -33.16 -16.39
N GLU A 88 0.19 -33.65 -17.42
CA GLU A 88 0.52 -32.89 -18.61
C GLU A 88 -0.39 -33.31 -19.78
N GLN A 89 -1.00 -32.33 -20.44
CA GLN A 89 -1.83 -32.56 -21.65
C GLN A 89 -1.45 -31.54 -22.72
N GLY A 90 -0.66 -31.96 -23.68
CA GLY A 90 -0.08 -31.08 -24.70
C GLY A 90 0.87 -30.06 -24.03
N ASP A 91 0.59 -28.79 -24.20
CA ASP A 91 1.35 -27.70 -23.56
C ASP A 91 0.74 -27.26 -22.21
N ASN A 92 -0.15 -28.03 -21.61
CA ASN A 92 -0.81 -27.67 -20.38
C ASN A 92 -0.36 -28.55 -19.20
N LEU A 93 0.14 -27.91 -18.15
CA LEU A 93 0.32 -28.48 -16.84
C LEU A 93 -0.98 -28.31 -16.03
N ILE A 94 -1.58 -29.41 -15.62
CA ILE A 94 -2.87 -29.42 -14.92
C ILE A 94 -2.66 -29.88 -13.49
N ILE A 95 -3.11 -29.08 -12.53
CA ILE A 95 -3.13 -29.41 -11.11
C ILE A 95 -4.58 -29.52 -10.68
N THR A 96 -4.97 -30.68 -10.17
CA THR A 96 -6.32 -30.92 -9.65
C THR A 96 -6.26 -31.23 -8.16
N THR A 97 -6.96 -30.46 -7.37
CA THR A 97 -7.18 -30.65 -5.91
C THR A 97 -8.61 -31.10 -5.65
N ALA A 98 -8.96 -31.29 -4.39
CA ALA A 98 -10.35 -31.60 -3.99
C ALA A 98 -11.31 -30.39 -4.14
N ALA A 99 -10.83 -29.18 -4.35
CA ALA A 99 -11.66 -27.97 -4.42
C ALA A 99 -11.59 -27.22 -5.75
N MET A 100 -10.53 -27.40 -6.56
CA MET A 100 -10.32 -26.64 -7.79
C MET A 100 -9.37 -27.34 -8.76
N ARG A 101 -9.33 -26.83 -9.97
CA ARG A 101 -8.36 -27.17 -10.99
C ARG A 101 -7.62 -25.93 -11.47
N ALA A 102 -6.30 -25.99 -11.52
CA ALA A 102 -5.47 -24.97 -12.14
C ALA A 102 -4.83 -25.52 -13.40
N VAL A 103 -4.89 -24.80 -14.51
CA VAL A 103 -4.29 -25.14 -15.79
C VAL A 103 -3.29 -24.06 -16.16
N MET A 104 -2.03 -24.43 -16.30
CA MET A 104 -0.97 -23.54 -16.75
C MET A 104 -0.51 -23.95 -18.15
N ASN A 105 -0.55 -23.01 -19.09
CA ASN A 105 0.03 -23.22 -20.41
C ASN A 105 1.54 -22.98 -20.36
N GLU A 106 2.35 -23.99 -20.62
CA GLU A 106 3.81 -23.95 -20.52
C GLU A 106 4.49 -23.10 -21.60
N ALA A 107 3.80 -22.85 -22.73
CA ALA A 107 4.33 -22.00 -23.77
C ALA A 107 4.17 -20.51 -23.44
N THR A 108 3.02 -20.11 -22.89
CA THR A 108 2.69 -18.70 -22.63
C THR A 108 2.85 -18.29 -21.18
N GLY A 109 2.85 -19.25 -20.26
CA GLY A 109 2.81 -19.00 -18.82
C GLY A 109 1.44 -18.56 -18.28
N GLN A 110 0.39 -18.59 -19.11
CA GLN A 110 -0.97 -18.28 -18.70
C GLN A 110 -1.49 -19.32 -17.72
N ILE A 111 -2.13 -18.86 -16.65
CA ILE A 111 -2.80 -19.73 -15.67
C ILE A 111 -4.29 -19.44 -15.67
N THR A 112 -5.09 -20.51 -15.66
CA THR A 112 -6.54 -20.45 -15.51
C THR A 112 -6.96 -21.33 -14.34
N PHE A 113 -7.75 -20.77 -13.44
CA PHE A 113 -8.34 -21.48 -12.30
C PHE A 113 -9.80 -21.80 -12.59
N TYR A 114 -10.19 -23.01 -12.30
CA TYR A 114 -11.55 -23.54 -12.49
C TYR A 114 -12.09 -24.08 -11.18
N ASP A 115 -13.40 -24.02 -11.02
CA ASP A 115 -14.09 -24.88 -10.04
C ASP A 115 -14.14 -26.34 -10.52
N LEU A 116 -14.66 -27.25 -9.70
CA LEU A 116 -14.80 -28.67 -10.06
C LEU A 116 -15.90 -28.96 -11.10
N LYS A 117 -16.65 -27.94 -11.50
CA LYS A 117 -17.68 -28.00 -12.56
C LYS A 117 -17.21 -27.39 -13.87
N ASP A 118 -15.89 -27.14 -13.98
CA ASP A 118 -15.24 -26.51 -15.13
C ASP A 118 -15.65 -25.04 -15.40
N ASN A 119 -16.26 -24.35 -14.44
CA ASN A 119 -16.47 -22.91 -14.56
C ASN A 119 -15.16 -22.18 -14.30
N VAL A 120 -14.84 -21.21 -15.18
CA VAL A 120 -13.67 -20.33 -14.99
C VAL A 120 -13.90 -19.41 -13.81
N LEU A 121 -13.04 -19.52 -12.80
CA LEU A 121 -12.99 -18.60 -11.66
C LEU A 121 -12.12 -17.39 -12.00
N LEU A 122 -10.84 -17.63 -12.33
CA LEU A 122 -9.88 -16.59 -12.69
C LEU A 122 -9.07 -17.05 -13.89
N ASN A 123 -8.85 -16.16 -14.85
CA ASN A 123 -8.07 -16.43 -16.06
C ASN A 123 -7.08 -15.29 -16.32
N GLU A 124 -5.79 -15.61 -16.34
CA GLU A 124 -4.76 -14.65 -16.73
C GLU A 124 -4.84 -14.32 -18.23
N VAL A 125 -4.39 -13.14 -18.61
CA VAL A 125 -4.26 -12.79 -20.04
C VAL A 125 -3.13 -13.60 -20.67
N ALA A 126 -3.39 -14.24 -21.80
CA ALA A 126 -2.46 -15.18 -22.43
C ALA A 126 -1.15 -14.54 -22.91
N GLN A 127 -1.24 -13.33 -23.49
CA GLN A 127 -0.07 -12.59 -23.97
C GLN A 127 0.08 -11.29 -23.22
N GLY A 128 1.26 -11.06 -22.62
CA GLY A 128 1.50 -9.88 -21.78
C GLY A 128 0.78 -9.91 -20.45
N GLY A 129 0.21 -11.05 -20.04
CA GLY A 129 -0.48 -11.24 -18.76
C GLY A 129 0.45 -11.11 -17.54
N LYS A 130 1.74 -11.38 -17.74
CA LYS A 130 2.80 -11.15 -16.77
C LYS A 130 3.93 -10.41 -17.46
N THR A 131 4.24 -9.21 -16.99
CA THR A 131 5.34 -8.40 -17.54
C THR A 131 6.28 -7.93 -16.44
N PHE A 132 7.57 -7.87 -16.79
CA PHE A 132 8.65 -7.48 -15.91
C PHE A 132 9.52 -6.43 -16.60
N LYS A 133 9.63 -5.24 -16.03
CA LYS A 133 10.53 -4.19 -16.50
C LYS A 133 11.64 -3.99 -15.47
N PRO A 134 12.92 -3.95 -15.88
CA PRO A 134 13.99 -3.67 -14.93
C PRO A 134 13.74 -2.35 -14.19
N PHE A 135 13.97 -2.36 -12.89
CA PHE A 135 13.86 -1.19 -12.03
C PHE A 135 15.11 -1.07 -11.15
N THR A 136 15.69 0.11 -11.12
CA THR A 136 16.81 0.45 -10.23
C THR A 136 16.37 1.59 -9.33
N VAL A 137 16.51 1.40 -8.02
CA VAL A 137 16.20 2.45 -7.04
C VAL A 137 17.27 3.53 -7.15
N PRO A 138 16.91 4.80 -7.38
CA PRO A 138 17.85 5.91 -7.34
C PRO A 138 18.52 6.02 -5.95
N ASP A 139 19.81 6.35 -5.91
CA ASP A 139 20.58 6.45 -4.68
C ASP A 139 19.89 7.31 -3.60
N ARG A 140 19.33 8.42 -4.01
CA ARG A 140 18.62 9.34 -3.12
C ARG A 140 17.37 8.74 -2.48
N GLU A 141 16.78 7.74 -3.11
CA GLU A 141 15.50 7.15 -2.68
C GLU A 141 15.66 5.91 -1.80
N MET A 142 16.88 5.44 -1.57
CA MET A 142 17.09 4.24 -0.77
C MET A 142 16.99 4.49 0.75
N GLY A 143 17.06 5.73 1.21
CA GLY A 143 16.93 6.08 2.62
C GLY A 143 18.01 5.53 3.56
N VAL A 144 19.01 4.86 3.00
CA VAL A 144 20.12 4.23 3.72
C VAL A 144 21.46 4.69 3.13
N ASP A 145 22.56 4.37 3.78
CA ASP A 145 23.88 4.58 3.18
C ASP A 145 24.07 3.61 2.01
N ILE A 146 23.86 4.11 0.80
CA ILE A 146 23.86 3.32 -0.45
C ILE A 146 25.16 2.53 -0.61
N ALA A 147 26.29 3.03 -0.10
CA ALA A 147 27.58 2.32 -0.19
C ALA A 147 27.59 1.02 0.62
N LYS A 148 26.73 0.91 1.63
CA LYS A 148 26.60 -0.29 2.48
C LYS A 148 25.55 -1.26 2.00
N VAL A 149 24.74 -0.89 1.02
CA VAL A 149 23.69 -1.78 0.47
C VAL A 149 24.30 -2.71 -0.56
N PRO A 150 24.10 -4.04 -0.44
CA PRO A 150 24.57 -4.98 -1.45
C PRO A 150 23.98 -4.65 -2.83
N GLU A 151 24.79 -4.74 -3.88
CA GLU A 151 24.38 -4.38 -5.24
C GLU A 151 23.10 -5.12 -5.67
N ALA A 152 22.96 -6.40 -5.34
CA ALA A 152 21.79 -7.20 -5.65
C ALA A 152 20.47 -6.70 -5.02
N GLN A 153 20.54 -5.82 -4.00
CA GLN A 153 19.36 -5.23 -3.35
C GLN A 153 18.99 -3.87 -3.94
N LYS A 154 19.82 -3.31 -4.81
CA LYS A 154 19.56 -2.02 -5.49
C LYS A 154 18.70 -2.17 -6.73
N HIS A 155 18.55 -3.38 -7.24
CA HIS A 155 17.87 -3.69 -8.49
C HIS A 155 16.73 -4.66 -8.26
N GLY A 156 15.71 -4.53 -9.05
CA GLY A 156 14.55 -5.41 -9.04
C GLY A 156 13.74 -5.26 -10.31
N TRP A 157 12.49 -5.66 -10.23
CA TRP A 157 11.57 -5.64 -11.35
C TRP A 157 10.31 -4.88 -10.99
N SER A 158 9.92 -3.96 -11.84
CA SER A 158 8.55 -3.49 -11.87
C SER A 158 7.74 -4.53 -12.62
N TRP A 159 6.75 -5.14 -11.98
CA TRP A 159 5.94 -6.16 -12.63
C TRP A 159 4.46 -5.78 -12.72
N ARG A 160 3.77 -6.34 -13.70
CA ARG A 160 2.34 -6.20 -13.88
C ARG A 160 1.70 -7.56 -14.15
N ALA A 161 0.63 -7.87 -13.43
CA ALA A 161 -0.25 -9.01 -13.68
C ALA A 161 -1.57 -8.54 -14.28
N LEU A 162 -2.03 -9.19 -15.34
CA LEU A 162 -3.29 -8.93 -16.02
C LEU A 162 -4.17 -10.18 -16.02
N PHE A 163 -5.40 -9.99 -15.61
CA PHE A 163 -6.42 -11.05 -15.59
C PHE A 163 -7.63 -10.60 -16.40
N ASN A 164 -8.27 -11.55 -17.10
CA ASN A 164 -9.55 -11.32 -17.73
C ASN A 164 -10.63 -11.19 -16.63
N SER A 165 -11.48 -10.19 -16.73
CA SER A 165 -12.55 -9.92 -15.79
C SER A 165 -13.82 -9.57 -16.53
N PRO A 166 -14.83 -10.47 -16.61
CA PRO A 166 -16.07 -10.21 -17.34
C PRO A 166 -16.91 -9.13 -16.65
N ASP A 167 -17.84 -8.52 -17.38
CA ASP A 167 -18.63 -7.37 -16.92
C ASP A 167 -19.40 -7.61 -15.62
N ASN A 168 -19.86 -8.84 -15.40
CA ASN A 168 -20.64 -9.21 -14.21
C ASN A 168 -19.78 -9.55 -12.99
N GLU A 169 -18.48 -9.36 -13.06
CA GLU A 169 -17.57 -9.56 -11.94
C GLU A 169 -17.42 -8.29 -11.11
N ALA A 170 -17.36 -8.46 -9.79
CA ALA A 170 -17.15 -7.39 -8.83
C ALA A 170 -16.01 -7.79 -7.86
N PHE A 171 -15.22 -6.80 -7.43
CA PHE A 171 -14.12 -7.00 -6.49
C PHE A 171 -14.30 -6.15 -5.25
N TYR A 172 -14.03 -6.75 -4.09
CA TYR A 172 -14.14 -6.11 -2.78
C TYR A 172 -12.84 -6.32 -1.99
N GLY A 173 -12.37 -5.30 -1.28
CA GLY A 173 -11.15 -5.40 -0.48
C GLY A 173 -10.20 -4.23 -0.65
N LEU A 174 -8.89 -4.50 -0.75
CA LEU A 174 -7.76 -3.57 -0.83
C LEU A 174 -7.50 -2.78 0.46
N GLY A 175 -8.24 -2.98 1.52
CA GLY A 175 -8.14 -2.24 2.78
C GLY A 175 -9.10 -1.06 2.86
N GLN A 176 -8.66 0.03 3.48
CA GLN A 176 -9.48 1.23 3.69
C GLN A 176 -8.81 2.42 2.99
N HIS A 177 -9.53 3.04 2.08
CA HIS A 177 -9.09 4.18 1.28
C HIS A 177 -10.06 5.34 1.41
N GLN A 178 -9.64 6.53 0.94
CA GLN A 178 -10.48 7.73 0.95
C GLN A 178 -11.35 7.85 -0.32
N SER A 179 -11.68 6.75 -0.93
CA SER A 179 -12.68 6.64 -1.98
C SER A 179 -13.99 6.09 -1.39
N GLU A 180 -15.12 6.45 -1.96
CA GLU A 180 -16.43 5.91 -1.58
C GLU A 180 -16.77 4.65 -2.40
N GLU A 181 -15.73 3.96 -2.90
CA GLU A 181 -15.86 2.83 -3.78
C GLU A 181 -15.99 1.53 -2.98
N LEU A 182 -17.09 0.82 -3.15
CA LEU A 182 -17.28 -0.52 -2.62
C LEU A 182 -16.79 -1.58 -3.61
N ASN A 183 -17.18 -1.45 -4.88
CA ASN A 183 -16.74 -2.35 -5.95
C ASN A 183 -15.54 -1.75 -6.66
N MET A 184 -14.42 -2.42 -6.52
CA MET A 184 -13.13 -1.99 -7.08
C MET A 184 -12.94 -2.37 -8.55
N LYS A 185 -13.92 -3.03 -9.21
CA LYS A 185 -13.83 -3.31 -10.63
C LYS A 185 -13.75 -2.02 -11.43
N GLY A 186 -12.76 -1.95 -12.30
CA GLY A 186 -12.58 -0.78 -13.16
C GLY A 186 -12.05 0.47 -12.45
N LYS A 187 -11.80 0.42 -11.15
CA LYS A 187 -11.25 1.54 -10.37
C LYS A 187 -9.73 1.49 -10.32
N ASN A 188 -9.12 2.62 -10.00
CA ASN A 188 -7.69 2.72 -9.77
C ASN A 188 -7.43 3.04 -8.30
N GLU A 189 -6.55 2.27 -7.63
CA GLU A 189 -6.17 2.55 -6.26
C GLU A 189 -4.67 2.39 -6.06
N ASP A 190 -4.08 3.38 -5.37
CA ASP A 190 -2.69 3.37 -4.98
C ASP A 190 -2.55 2.69 -3.63
N LEU A 191 -1.78 1.60 -3.59
CA LEU A 191 -1.64 0.75 -2.42
C LEU A 191 -0.30 1.00 -1.74
N PHE A 192 -0.33 1.87 -0.77
CA PHE A 192 0.75 2.16 0.17
C PHE A 192 0.15 2.63 1.48
N GLN A 193 0.87 2.42 2.57
CA GLN A 193 0.44 2.92 3.88
C GLN A 193 0.68 4.42 3.96
N TYR A 194 -0.34 5.15 4.36
CA TYR A 194 -0.29 6.58 4.56
C TYR A 194 -1.32 7.00 5.60
N ASN A 195 -1.14 8.15 6.24
CA ASN A 195 -2.15 8.64 7.17
C ASN A 195 -3.54 8.64 6.50
N THR A 196 -4.54 8.06 7.16
CA THR A 196 -5.91 7.87 6.66
C THR A 196 -6.09 6.77 5.60
N LYS A 197 -5.06 6.00 5.27
CA LYS A 197 -5.14 4.84 4.38
C LYS A 197 -4.59 3.60 5.07
N VAL A 198 -5.28 2.48 4.89
CA VAL A 198 -4.81 1.15 5.25
C VAL A 198 -4.87 0.29 4.00
N SER A 199 -3.72 -0.05 3.43
CA SER A 199 -3.64 -0.87 2.22
C SER A 199 -3.45 -2.33 2.59
N VAL A 200 -4.31 -3.19 2.04
CA VAL A 200 -4.24 -4.64 2.19
C VAL A 200 -4.18 -5.26 0.79
N PRO A 201 -3.12 -6.01 0.43
CA PRO A 201 -2.95 -6.57 -0.91
C PRO A 201 -3.84 -7.81 -1.12
N PHE A 202 -5.14 -7.68 -0.85
CA PHE A 202 -6.11 -8.74 -0.93
C PHE A 202 -7.44 -8.25 -1.45
N VAL A 203 -8.02 -9.01 -2.39
CA VAL A 203 -9.35 -8.79 -2.92
C VAL A 203 -10.14 -10.09 -2.98
N ILE A 204 -11.46 -9.97 -2.91
CA ILE A 204 -12.43 -11.05 -3.09
C ILE A 204 -13.29 -10.73 -4.30
N SER A 205 -13.50 -11.71 -5.18
CA SER A 205 -14.45 -11.64 -6.28
C SER A 205 -15.83 -12.18 -5.85
N ASN A 206 -16.89 -11.59 -6.40
CA ASN A 206 -18.25 -12.15 -6.28
C ASN A 206 -18.40 -13.55 -6.91
N LYS A 207 -17.37 -14.06 -7.57
CA LYS A 207 -17.27 -15.46 -8.04
C LYS A 207 -16.71 -16.43 -7.00
N ASN A 208 -16.66 -16.02 -5.73
CA ASN A 208 -16.17 -16.83 -4.59
C ASN A 208 -14.71 -17.26 -4.70
N TYR A 209 -13.85 -16.37 -5.13
CA TYR A 209 -12.41 -16.54 -5.02
C TYR A 209 -11.75 -15.27 -4.47
N GLY A 210 -10.53 -15.40 -3.98
CA GLY A 210 -9.69 -14.28 -3.55
C GLY A 210 -8.30 -14.31 -4.19
N ILE A 211 -7.69 -13.15 -4.27
CA ILE A 211 -6.28 -12.98 -4.67
C ILE A 211 -5.58 -12.20 -3.56
N LEU A 212 -4.54 -12.80 -2.99
CA LEU A 212 -3.61 -12.13 -2.08
C LEU A 212 -2.25 -12.10 -2.75
N TRP A 213 -1.64 -10.91 -2.92
CA TRP A 213 -0.28 -10.82 -3.45
C TRP A 213 0.72 -10.42 -2.36
N ASP A 214 1.85 -11.11 -2.34
CA ASP A 214 2.90 -10.93 -1.35
C ASP A 214 3.97 -9.96 -1.87
N SER A 215 3.64 -8.67 -1.81
CA SER A 215 4.56 -7.59 -2.18
C SER A 215 4.57 -6.52 -1.09
N TYR A 216 5.77 -6.01 -0.77
CA TYR A 216 5.98 -4.92 0.19
C TYR A 216 6.26 -3.60 -0.51
N SER A 217 6.25 -3.62 -1.82
CA SER A 217 6.47 -2.45 -2.65
C SER A 217 5.19 -1.62 -2.77
N TYR A 218 5.35 -0.40 -3.22
CA TYR A 218 4.24 0.39 -3.73
C TYR A 218 3.55 -0.37 -4.87
N CYS A 219 2.26 -0.58 -4.74
CA CYS A 219 1.44 -1.29 -5.72
C CYS A 219 0.31 -0.40 -6.23
N ARG A 220 -0.21 -0.74 -7.40
CA ARG A 220 -1.43 -0.14 -7.96
C ARG A 220 -2.41 -1.24 -8.37
N TRP A 221 -3.64 -1.05 -7.98
CA TRP A 221 -4.79 -1.75 -8.52
C TRP A 221 -5.36 -0.95 -9.68
N GLY A 222 -5.70 -1.60 -10.79
CA GLY A 222 -6.19 -0.95 -11.98
C GLY A 222 -5.08 -0.46 -12.92
N ASN A 223 -5.27 0.68 -13.57
CA ASN A 223 -4.28 1.22 -14.50
C ASN A 223 -3.06 1.77 -13.75
N PRO A 224 -1.84 1.31 -14.03
CA PRO A 224 -0.62 1.82 -13.39
C PRO A 224 -0.14 3.16 -13.96
N GLU A 225 -0.74 3.66 -15.03
CA GLU A 225 -0.36 4.94 -15.64
C GLU A 225 -0.67 6.11 -14.71
N ASP A 226 0.14 7.15 -14.78
CA ASP A 226 -0.07 8.38 -14.01
C ASP A 226 -1.29 9.14 -14.54
N TYR A 227 -1.99 9.81 -13.62
CA TYR A 227 -3.08 10.70 -14.00
C TYR A 227 -2.53 11.93 -14.71
N LEU A 228 -3.19 12.33 -15.77
CA LEU A 228 -2.80 13.44 -16.63
C LEU A 228 -3.31 14.77 -16.08
N GLN A 229 -2.58 15.85 -16.33
CA GLN A 229 -3.10 17.21 -16.16
C GLN A 229 -4.28 17.44 -17.11
N LEU A 230 -5.20 18.35 -16.76
CA LEU A 230 -6.45 18.57 -17.51
C LEU A 230 -6.18 18.92 -18.97
N ASN A 231 -5.21 19.79 -19.24
CA ASN A 231 -4.82 20.22 -20.60
C ASN A 231 -4.21 19.11 -21.47
N ARG A 232 -3.77 18.00 -20.86
CA ARG A 232 -3.26 16.83 -21.60
C ARG A 232 -4.35 15.81 -21.92
N ALA A 233 -5.44 15.84 -21.16
CA ALA A 233 -6.55 14.90 -21.34
C ALA A 233 -7.73 15.51 -22.13
N PHE A 234 -7.92 16.82 -22.04
CA PHE A 234 -9.04 17.55 -22.60
C PHE A 234 -8.57 18.79 -23.37
N LYS A 235 -9.40 19.23 -24.32
CA LYS A 235 -9.36 20.63 -24.73
C LYS A 235 -10.06 21.46 -23.66
N LEU A 236 -9.45 22.57 -23.26
CA LEU A 236 -9.95 23.48 -22.24
C LEU A 236 -10.52 24.74 -22.89
N TYR A 237 -11.55 25.29 -22.27
CA TYR A 237 -12.14 26.57 -22.67
C TYR A 237 -12.37 27.41 -21.41
N ASP A 238 -12.19 28.71 -21.52
CA ASP A 238 -12.50 29.64 -20.44
C ASP A 238 -14.02 29.78 -20.20
N LYS A 239 -14.41 30.56 -19.21
CA LYS A 239 -15.83 30.76 -18.85
C LYS A 239 -16.65 31.39 -19.98
N ASP A 240 -16.04 32.08 -20.92
CA ASP A 240 -16.66 32.72 -22.07
C ASP A 240 -16.62 31.84 -23.32
N GLY A 241 -16.07 30.63 -23.22
CA GLY A 241 -16.02 29.60 -24.27
C GLY A 241 -14.85 29.70 -25.23
N LYS A 242 -13.83 30.53 -24.95
CA LYS A 242 -12.61 30.64 -25.73
C LYS A 242 -11.66 29.49 -25.39
N GLU A 243 -11.15 28.85 -26.43
CA GLU A 243 -10.22 27.71 -26.29
C GLU A 243 -8.86 28.12 -25.70
N GLY A 244 -8.27 27.25 -24.89
CA GLY A 244 -6.91 27.31 -24.38
C GLY A 244 -6.79 26.94 -22.89
N GLN A 245 -7.62 27.51 -22.04
CA GLN A 245 -7.47 27.39 -20.58
C GLN A 245 -8.79 27.62 -19.83
N LEU A 246 -8.87 27.19 -18.58
CA LEU A 246 -9.97 27.54 -17.67
C LEU A 246 -9.76 28.98 -17.16
N THR A 247 -10.81 29.59 -16.64
CA THR A 247 -10.72 30.87 -15.92
C THR A 247 -10.52 30.60 -14.43
N GLY A 248 -9.38 31.02 -13.87
CA GLY A 248 -9.12 31.06 -12.44
C GLY A 248 -9.47 32.43 -11.86
N THR A 249 -10.33 32.48 -10.86
CA THR A 249 -10.69 33.67 -10.10
C THR A 249 -10.22 33.51 -8.66
N TYR A 250 -9.32 34.35 -8.23
CA TYR A 250 -8.72 34.34 -6.90
C TYR A 250 -9.18 35.60 -6.14
N VAL A 251 -9.78 35.44 -4.99
CA VAL A 251 -10.25 36.54 -4.14
C VAL A 251 -9.61 36.37 -2.76
N ASP A 252 -8.78 37.32 -2.35
CA ASP A 252 -8.16 37.33 -1.04
C ASP A 252 -9.13 37.74 0.08
N LYS A 253 -8.68 37.68 1.33
CA LYS A 253 -9.48 38.07 2.51
C LYS A 253 -9.91 39.55 2.50
N ASN A 254 -9.24 40.41 1.73
CA ASN A 254 -9.55 41.84 1.64
C ASN A 254 -10.48 42.15 0.46
N GLY A 255 -10.87 41.11 -0.31
CA GLY A 255 -11.69 41.28 -1.51
C GLY A 255 -10.91 41.64 -2.77
N GLN A 256 -9.57 41.68 -2.73
CA GLN A 256 -8.76 41.87 -3.92
C GLN A 256 -8.94 40.67 -4.85
N LYS A 257 -9.28 40.99 -6.11
CA LYS A 257 -9.58 39.97 -7.12
C LYS A 257 -8.48 39.89 -8.16
N ILE A 258 -7.98 38.69 -8.42
CA ILE A 258 -7.08 38.36 -9.53
C ILE A 258 -7.80 37.37 -10.43
N VAL A 259 -7.77 37.60 -11.75
CA VAL A 259 -8.33 36.68 -12.75
C VAL A 259 -7.23 36.33 -13.74
N ARG A 260 -7.02 35.05 -13.98
CA ARG A 260 -6.06 34.58 -14.99
C ARG A 260 -6.53 33.27 -15.61
N GLY A 261 -5.87 32.88 -16.69
CA GLY A 261 -6.07 31.56 -17.28
C GLY A 261 -5.29 30.48 -16.56
N GLU A 262 -5.90 29.28 -16.47
CA GLU A 262 -5.29 28.08 -15.90
C GLU A 262 -5.42 26.94 -16.89
N ASP A 263 -4.29 26.45 -17.39
CA ASP A 263 -4.23 25.29 -18.28
C ASP A 263 -4.18 23.96 -17.50
N SER A 264 -3.89 24.05 -16.22
CA SER A 264 -3.84 22.95 -15.26
C SER A 264 -4.20 23.45 -13.87
N ILE A 265 -4.72 22.58 -13.00
CA ILE A 265 -4.87 22.85 -11.58
C ILE A 265 -3.79 22.03 -10.88
N TYR A 266 -2.71 22.72 -10.52
CA TYR A 266 -1.46 22.10 -10.11
C TYR A 266 -0.82 22.85 -8.95
N PHE A 267 -1.47 22.75 -7.78
CA PHE A 267 -0.99 23.27 -6.52
C PHE A 267 -0.84 22.16 -5.48
N GLU A 268 -0.79 20.89 -5.95
CA GLU A 268 -0.84 19.70 -5.11
C GLU A 268 0.49 19.36 -4.42
N TYR A 269 1.57 20.00 -4.87
CA TYR A 269 2.90 19.73 -4.32
C TYR A 269 3.50 20.91 -3.58
N ALA A 270 2.71 21.89 -3.40
CA ALA A 270 3.04 22.96 -2.52
C ALA A 270 2.90 22.53 -1.07
N MET A 271 3.55 21.45 -0.74
CA MET A 271 3.77 21.13 0.65
C MET A 271 4.62 22.21 1.25
N PRO A 272 4.19 22.80 2.37
CA PRO A 272 5.07 23.69 3.09
C PRO A 272 6.33 22.91 3.39
N GLU A 273 7.44 23.46 3.01
CA GLU A 273 8.72 22.93 3.42
C GLU A 273 8.92 22.95 4.93
N ALA A 274 8.02 23.59 5.68
CA ALA A 274 7.88 23.50 7.13
C ALA A 274 7.12 22.27 7.62
N SER A 275 6.64 21.39 6.74
CA SER A 275 6.07 20.11 7.16
C SER A 275 7.17 19.14 7.56
N GLU A 276 6.78 18.03 8.21
CA GLU A 276 7.69 16.93 8.54
C GLU A 276 8.45 16.36 7.35
N ILE A 277 8.02 16.67 6.13
CA ILE A 277 8.58 16.18 4.88
C ILE A 277 9.66 17.14 4.37
N CYS A 278 9.55 18.41 4.72
CA CYS A 278 10.43 19.46 4.25
C CYS A 278 10.67 20.46 5.38
N ASN A 279 11.90 20.71 5.75
CA ASN A 279 12.25 21.62 6.85
C ASN A 279 12.59 23.04 6.38
N LYS A 280 12.46 23.35 5.11
CA LYS A 280 12.76 24.66 4.54
C LYS A 280 11.59 25.20 3.76
N THR A 281 11.26 26.45 4.05
CA THR A 281 10.28 27.24 3.36
C THR A 281 10.99 28.25 2.46
N ASP A 282 11.54 27.81 1.34
CA ASP A 282 12.17 28.77 0.43
C ASP A 282 11.15 29.77 -0.14
N ASN A 283 9.87 29.41 -0.19
CA ASN A 283 8.83 30.24 -0.78
C ASN A 283 7.49 30.23 -0.04
N GLY A 284 7.43 29.75 1.20
CA GLY A 284 6.15 29.60 1.88
C GLY A 284 5.19 28.63 1.21
N GLY A 285 5.72 27.67 0.45
CA GLY A 285 4.97 26.47 0.06
C GLY A 285 4.42 26.48 -1.34
N ILE A 286 3.26 27.04 -1.65
CA ILE A 286 2.51 26.73 -2.87
C ILE A 286 3.09 27.41 -4.10
N GLN A 287 3.61 26.60 -5.02
CA GLN A 287 4.10 27.05 -6.32
C GLN A 287 2.92 27.42 -7.23
N ASN A 288 3.18 28.27 -8.20
CA ASN A 288 2.24 28.70 -9.25
C ASN A 288 1.02 29.52 -8.80
N LEU A 289 0.90 29.89 -7.55
CA LEU A 289 -0.12 30.87 -7.15
C LEU A 289 0.13 32.26 -7.81
N PRO A 290 -0.91 33.07 -8.02
CA PRO A 290 -0.75 34.43 -8.47
C PRO A 290 0.17 35.24 -7.55
N LYS A 291 1.06 36.03 -8.11
CA LYS A 291 2.01 36.84 -7.33
C LYS A 291 1.28 37.74 -6.34
N GLY A 292 1.67 37.66 -5.08
CA GLY A 292 1.08 38.43 -3.99
C GLY A 292 -0.25 37.95 -3.46
N PHE A 293 -0.74 36.78 -3.93
CA PHE A 293 -1.96 36.18 -3.42
C PHE A 293 -1.68 35.41 -2.11
N ALA A 294 -2.46 35.70 -1.07
CA ALA A 294 -2.39 35.01 0.21
C ALA A 294 -3.55 34.03 0.36
N LEU A 295 -3.26 32.81 0.84
CA LEU A 295 -4.24 31.73 0.97
C LEU A 295 -5.23 31.98 2.10
N ASN A 296 -4.76 32.43 3.25
CA ASN A 296 -5.57 32.56 4.44
C ASN A 296 -6.78 33.49 4.23
N GLY A 297 -7.99 32.93 4.42
CA GLY A 297 -9.25 33.66 4.23
C GLY A 297 -9.63 33.93 2.77
N SER A 298 -8.94 33.30 1.82
CA SER A 298 -9.19 33.45 0.39
C SER A 298 -10.27 32.50 -0.13
N LYS A 299 -10.74 32.80 -1.36
CA LYS A 299 -11.62 31.93 -2.15
C LYS A 299 -11.12 31.85 -3.58
N VAL A 300 -11.07 30.66 -4.12
CA VAL A 300 -10.62 30.42 -5.50
C VAL A 300 -11.71 29.65 -6.25
N VAL A 301 -11.96 30.08 -7.48
CA VAL A 301 -12.91 29.38 -8.37
C VAL A 301 -12.23 29.18 -9.72
N TYR A 302 -12.21 27.94 -10.19
CA TYR A 302 -11.84 27.60 -11.56
C TYR A 302 -13.11 27.24 -12.32
N GLU A 303 -13.36 27.89 -13.45
CA GLU A 303 -14.56 27.66 -14.25
C GLU A 303 -14.28 27.77 -15.75
N GLY A 304 -15.10 27.07 -16.53
CA GLY A 304 -15.00 27.00 -17.97
C GLY A 304 -15.58 25.70 -18.50
N TYR A 305 -14.97 25.17 -19.56
CA TYR A 305 -15.46 23.94 -20.18
C TYR A 305 -14.29 22.99 -20.48
N VAL A 306 -14.58 21.70 -20.42
CA VAL A 306 -13.70 20.62 -20.89
C VAL A 306 -14.34 19.91 -22.07
N GLU A 307 -13.55 19.57 -23.11
CA GLU A 307 -14.00 18.79 -24.26
C GLU A 307 -13.17 17.51 -24.35
N ALA A 308 -13.86 16.37 -24.20
CA ALA A 308 -13.21 15.06 -24.17
C ALA A 308 -12.97 14.50 -25.58
N PRO A 309 -11.84 13.79 -25.80
CA PRO A 309 -11.55 13.15 -27.07
C PRO A 309 -12.36 11.85 -27.31
N THR A 310 -12.92 11.25 -26.27
CA THR A 310 -13.69 10.01 -26.34
C THR A 310 -14.91 10.05 -25.40
N ASN A 311 -15.95 9.25 -25.69
CA ASN A 311 -17.00 8.98 -24.73
C ASN A 311 -16.48 8.05 -23.65
N SER A 312 -16.47 8.45 -22.41
CA SER A 312 -16.04 7.59 -21.31
C SER A 312 -16.56 8.07 -19.95
N PHE A 313 -16.51 7.18 -18.96
CA PHE A 313 -16.43 7.57 -17.57
C PHE A 313 -15.01 7.97 -17.26
N TYR A 314 -14.79 9.27 -17.05
CA TYR A 314 -13.48 9.79 -16.70
C TYR A 314 -13.26 9.72 -15.21
N GLN A 315 -12.15 9.12 -14.81
CA GLN A 315 -11.74 8.99 -13.41
C GLN A 315 -10.81 10.14 -13.05
N PHE A 316 -11.22 10.92 -12.07
CA PHE A 316 -10.45 12.05 -11.58
C PHE A 316 -9.78 11.72 -10.25
N ILE A 317 -8.66 12.36 -9.99
CA ILE A 317 -8.01 12.42 -8.69
C ILE A 317 -7.88 13.87 -8.28
N LEU A 318 -8.41 14.20 -7.10
CA LEU A 318 -8.36 15.51 -6.48
C LEU A 318 -7.41 15.45 -5.29
N TYR A 319 -6.37 16.28 -5.32
CA TYR A 319 -5.51 16.54 -4.17
C TYR A 319 -5.93 17.86 -3.55
N TYR A 320 -6.21 17.91 -2.25
CA TYR A 320 -6.73 19.12 -1.66
C TYR A 320 -6.49 19.23 -0.16
N ALA A 321 -6.39 20.47 0.29
CA ALA A 321 -6.55 20.92 1.66
C ALA A 321 -7.45 22.15 1.69
N GLY A 322 -8.13 22.38 2.79
CA GLY A 322 -9.22 23.34 2.89
C GLY A 322 -10.54 22.76 2.39
N TYR A 323 -11.48 23.62 2.04
CA TYR A 323 -12.82 23.23 1.58
C TYR A 323 -12.86 23.14 0.05
N MET A 324 -13.48 22.10 -0.47
CA MET A 324 -13.60 21.83 -1.90
C MET A 324 -15.01 21.46 -2.30
N LYS A 325 -15.44 21.91 -3.49
CA LYS A 325 -16.61 21.45 -4.23
C LYS A 325 -16.29 21.38 -5.72
N ILE A 326 -16.83 20.37 -6.42
CA ILE A 326 -16.66 20.26 -7.87
C ILE A 326 -18.02 20.00 -8.53
N TYR A 327 -18.30 20.77 -9.57
CA TYR A 327 -19.44 20.59 -10.44
C TYR A 327 -18.95 20.26 -11.85
N ILE A 328 -19.54 19.24 -12.48
CA ILE A 328 -19.33 18.89 -13.89
C ILE A 328 -20.70 18.66 -14.53
N ASP A 329 -20.91 19.24 -15.70
CA ASP A 329 -22.20 19.23 -16.39
C ASP A 329 -23.38 19.71 -15.51
N GLY A 330 -23.11 20.73 -14.69
CA GLY A 330 -24.06 21.30 -13.74
C GLY A 330 -24.39 20.42 -12.52
N LYS A 331 -23.82 19.21 -12.44
CA LYS A 331 -24.02 18.28 -11.32
C LYS A 331 -22.92 18.43 -10.28
N LEU A 332 -23.29 18.41 -9.00
CA LEU A 332 -22.35 18.35 -7.89
C LEU A 332 -21.74 16.94 -7.83
N VAL A 333 -20.53 16.78 -8.39
CA VAL A 333 -19.83 15.49 -8.42
C VAL A 333 -18.92 15.28 -7.22
N VAL A 334 -18.44 16.36 -6.60
CA VAL A 334 -17.74 16.34 -5.31
C VAL A 334 -18.49 17.27 -4.35
N PRO A 335 -19.27 16.73 -3.40
CA PRO A 335 -19.92 17.53 -2.37
C PRO A 335 -18.88 18.20 -1.49
N GLU A 336 -19.28 19.23 -0.73
CA GLU A 336 -18.35 19.97 0.12
C GLU A 336 -17.57 19.02 1.04
N ARG A 337 -16.27 19.10 0.93
CA ARG A 337 -15.32 18.32 1.72
C ARG A 337 -14.27 19.25 2.30
N TRP A 338 -13.84 18.93 3.51
CA TRP A 338 -12.75 19.64 4.18
C TRP A 338 -11.61 18.67 4.50
N ARG A 339 -10.36 19.15 4.34
CA ARG A 339 -9.15 18.45 4.77
C ARG A 339 -8.12 19.40 5.33
N THR A 340 -7.41 18.93 6.33
CA THR A 340 -6.23 19.62 6.86
C THR A 340 -5.07 19.54 5.87
N ALA A 341 -4.19 20.55 5.90
CA ALA A 341 -2.98 20.57 5.09
C ALA A 341 -1.89 19.59 5.56
N TRP A 342 -1.98 19.09 6.76
CA TRP A 342 -0.98 18.18 7.33
C TRP A 342 -0.93 16.81 6.66
N ASN A 343 -2.03 16.39 6.07
CA ASN A 343 -2.16 15.11 5.41
C ASN A 343 -2.62 15.31 3.98
N PRO A 344 -1.69 15.33 3.00
CA PRO A 344 -2.06 15.40 1.61
C PRO A 344 -2.98 14.22 1.28
N ASN A 345 -4.19 14.53 0.86
CA ASN A 345 -5.21 13.55 0.53
C ASN A 345 -5.54 13.59 -0.93
N SER A 346 -5.73 12.40 -1.47
CA SER A 346 -6.35 12.23 -2.77
C SER A 346 -7.79 11.74 -2.59
N TYR A 347 -8.72 12.40 -3.25
CA TYR A 347 -10.10 11.92 -3.39
C TYR A 347 -10.35 11.56 -4.85
N LYS A 348 -10.84 10.35 -5.08
CA LYS A 348 -11.12 9.85 -6.41
C LYS A 348 -12.62 9.88 -6.68
N PHE A 349 -13.01 10.32 -7.86
CA PHE A 349 -14.38 10.32 -8.31
C PHE A 349 -14.43 10.11 -9.82
N GLU A 350 -15.60 9.74 -10.35
CA GLU A 350 -15.78 9.55 -11.78
C GLU A 350 -17.06 10.23 -12.29
N THR A 351 -17.04 10.63 -13.55
CA THR A 351 -18.21 11.20 -14.21
C THR A 351 -18.19 10.90 -15.71
N PRO A 352 -19.36 10.67 -16.34
CA PRO A 352 -19.44 10.49 -17.78
C PRO A 352 -19.22 11.83 -18.51
N ILE A 353 -18.33 11.85 -19.51
CA ILE A 353 -18.12 13.00 -20.39
C ILE A 353 -18.24 12.53 -21.85
N LYS A 354 -19.00 13.26 -22.64
CA LYS A 354 -19.21 12.94 -24.05
C LYS A 354 -18.14 13.55 -24.95
N LYS A 355 -17.74 12.79 -25.96
CA LYS A 355 -16.79 13.23 -26.98
C LYS A 355 -17.26 14.50 -27.69
N GLY A 356 -16.37 15.49 -27.82
CA GLY A 356 -16.59 16.69 -28.62
C GLY A 356 -17.66 17.63 -28.05
N VAL A 357 -18.12 17.41 -26.82
CA VAL A 357 -19.10 18.27 -26.16
C VAL A 357 -18.36 19.16 -25.15
N LYS A 358 -18.55 20.48 -25.26
CA LYS A 358 -18.07 21.43 -24.24
C LYS A 358 -18.87 21.22 -22.96
N THR A 359 -18.29 20.46 -22.04
CA THR A 359 -18.91 20.12 -20.76
C THR A 359 -18.50 21.15 -19.72
N PRO A 360 -19.42 21.87 -19.08
CA PRO A 360 -19.07 22.87 -18.08
C PRO A 360 -18.43 22.23 -16.86
N ILE A 361 -17.35 22.84 -16.36
CA ILE A 361 -16.68 22.47 -15.13
C ILE A 361 -16.56 23.70 -14.22
N ARG A 362 -16.81 23.50 -12.92
CA ARG A 362 -16.62 24.51 -11.89
C ARG A 362 -16.05 23.87 -10.64
N ILE A 363 -14.94 24.43 -10.16
CA ILE A 363 -14.23 23.96 -8.98
C ILE A 363 -14.17 25.12 -8.00
N GLU A 364 -14.66 24.93 -6.80
CA GLU A 364 -14.63 25.90 -5.72
C GLU A 364 -13.65 25.42 -4.66
N TRP A 365 -12.62 26.22 -4.40
CA TRP A 365 -11.62 25.94 -3.39
C TRP A 365 -11.55 27.11 -2.39
N GLN A 366 -11.73 26.80 -1.12
CA GLN A 366 -11.52 27.75 -0.03
C GLN A 366 -10.36 27.21 0.83
N PRO A 367 -9.16 27.79 0.67
CA PRO A 367 -8.03 27.48 1.53
C PRO A 367 -8.35 27.69 3.00
N ASP A 368 -7.82 26.82 3.86
CA ASP A 368 -7.98 26.89 5.31
C ASP A 368 -6.62 27.14 5.97
N GLY A 369 -6.32 28.43 6.23
CA GLY A 369 -5.05 28.88 6.76
C GLY A 369 -4.02 29.28 5.73
N ASP A 370 -2.79 29.53 6.18
CA ASP A 370 -1.67 29.99 5.34
C ASP A 370 -1.07 28.87 4.48
N VAL A 371 -1.41 27.63 4.82
CA VAL A 371 -0.97 26.43 4.14
C VAL A 371 -2.18 25.67 3.62
N SER A 372 -2.23 25.48 2.33
CA SER A 372 -3.29 24.72 1.67
C SER A 372 -2.82 24.31 0.27
N TYR A 373 -3.45 23.33 -0.35
CA TYR A 373 -3.11 22.87 -1.70
C TYR A 373 -4.36 22.40 -2.46
N CYS A 374 -4.26 22.42 -3.79
CA CYS A 374 -5.30 21.99 -4.69
C CYS A 374 -4.69 21.47 -6.00
N GLY A 375 -5.12 20.33 -6.45
CA GLY A 375 -4.74 19.76 -7.74
C GLY A 375 -5.83 18.85 -8.27
N LEU A 376 -6.06 18.88 -9.57
CA LEU A 376 -7.03 18.01 -10.24
C LEU A 376 -6.39 17.41 -11.47
N ARG A 377 -6.37 16.08 -11.51
CA ARG A 377 -5.89 15.28 -12.63
C ARG A 377 -6.93 14.26 -13.06
N VAL A 378 -6.75 13.67 -14.22
CA VAL A 378 -7.67 12.70 -14.79
C VAL A 378 -6.92 11.52 -15.38
N ALA A 379 -7.39 10.30 -15.15
CA ALA A 379 -6.85 9.11 -15.77
C ALA A 379 -7.18 9.09 -17.27
N ALA A 380 -6.23 8.63 -18.09
CA ALA A 380 -6.50 8.34 -19.48
C ALA A 380 -7.64 7.31 -19.60
N PRO A 381 -8.60 7.50 -20.53
CA PRO A 381 -9.68 6.55 -20.73
C PRO A 381 -9.13 5.16 -21.07
N ARG A 382 -9.73 4.13 -20.51
CA ARG A 382 -9.36 2.74 -20.82
C ARG A 382 -9.79 2.38 -22.24
N SER A 383 -8.96 1.60 -22.92
CA SER A 383 -9.36 0.91 -24.15
C SER A 383 -10.45 -0.14 -23.86
N GLU A 384 -11.19 -0.56 -24.86
CA GLU A 384 -12.24 -1.60 -24.69
C GLU A 384 -11.64 -2.91 -24.15
N ALA A 385 -10.41 -3.26 -24.58
CA ALA A 385 -9.71 -4.44 -24.07
C ALA A 385 -9.39 -4.32 -22.57
N GLU A 386 -9.01 -3.14 -22.10
CA GLU A 386 -8.65 -2.88 -20.69
C GLU A 386 -9.87 -2.80 -19.77
N LYS A 387 -11.07 -2.50 -20.28
CA LYS A 387 -12.29 -2.46 -19.47
C LYS A 387 -12.62 -3.81 -18.83
N ASN A 388 -12.32 -4.90 -19.56
CA ASN A 388 -12.55 -6.27 -19.13
C ASN A 388 -11.28 -6.95 -18.58
N GLN A 389 -10.34 -6.16 -18.10
CA GLN A 389 -9.12 -6.65 -17.47
C GLN A 389 -8.98 -6.09 -16.04
N LEU A 390 -8.55 -6.98 -15.16
CA LEU A 390 -8.02 -6.62 -13.85
C LEU A 390 -6.50 -6.48 -13.97
N SER A 391 -5.95 -5.40 -13.45
CA SER A 391 -4.50 -5.15 -13.40
C SER A 391 -4.02 -4.98 -11.98
N ILE A 392 -2.96 -5.68 -11.63
CA ILE A 392 -2.17 -5.48 -10.41
C ILE A 392 -0.76 -5.15 -10.84
N TRP A 393 -0.23 -4.05 -10.36
CA TRP A 393 1.13 -3.59 -10.66
C TRP A 393 1.91 -3.36 -9.37
N SER A 394 3.20 -3.68 -9.38
CA SER A 394 4.13 -3.40 -8.30
C SER A 394 5.34 -2.63 -8.83
N GLU A 395 5.77 -1.59 -8.10
CA GLU A 395 6.87 -0.72 -8.52
C GLU A 395 8.20 -1.44 -8.55
N MET A 396 8.53 -2.18 -7.49
CA MET A 396 9.77 -2.93 -7.39
C MET A 396 9.59 -4.16 -6.52
N SER A 397 9.87 -5.31 -7.08
CA SER A 397 9.90 -6.58 -6.34
C SER A 397 10.86 -7.54 -7.03
N PRO A 398 11.46 -8.50 -6.31
CA PRO A 398 12.33 -9.50 -6.94
C PRO A 398 11.57 -10.44 -7.87
N ASP A 399 10.32 -10.71 -7.57
CA ASP A 399 9.42 -11.61 -8.28
C ASP A 399 7.97 -11.17 -8.10
N MET A 400 7.10 -11.63 -8.97
CA MET A 400 5.66 -11.60 -8.81
C MET A 400 5.25 -12.78 -7.94
N ASP A 401 4.44 -12.54 -6.93
CA ASP A 401 4.01 -13.58 -5.98
C ASP A 401 2.56 -13.34 -5.56
N TYR A 402 1.67 -14.27 -5.90
CA TYR A 402 0.28 -14.17 -5.46
C TYR A 402 -0.29 -15.54 -5.09
N TYR A 403 -1.30 -15.53 -4.23
CA TYR A 403 -2.08 -16.67 -3.78
C TYR A 403 -3.48 -16.57 -4.34
N PHE A 404 -3.89 -17.60 -5.07
CA PHE A 404 -5.28 -17.80 -5.46
C PHE A 404 -5.99 -18.64 -4.39
N ILE A 405 -7.15 -18.17 -3.93
CA ILE A 405 -7.94 -18.80 -2.87
C ILE A 405 -9.33 -19.09 -3.43
N ALA A 406 -9.69 -20.36 -3.57
CA ALA A 406 -11.03 -20.80 -3.96
C ALA A 406 -11.94 -20.95 -2.75
N GLY A 407 -13.23 -20.65 -2.92
CA GLY A 407 -14.27 -20.91 -1.92
C GLY A 407 -15.61 -21.26 -2.59
N GLN A 408 -16.53 -21.83 -1.82
CA GLN A 408 -17.92 -21.99 -2.24
C GLN A 408 -18.77 -20.76 -1.94
N ASN A 409 -18.27 -19.90 -1.06
CA ASN A 409 -18.84 -18.63 -0.64
C ASN A 409 -17.72 -17.71 -0.14
N LEU A 410 -18.05 -16.45 0.15
CA LEU A 410 -17.09 -15.43 0.58
C LEU A 410 -16.47 -15.74 1.95
N ASP A 411 -17.19 -16.41 2.87
CA ASP A 411 -16.67 -16.79 4.18
C ASP A 411 -15.54 -17.82 4.07
N GLU A 412 -15.64 -18.75 3.13
CA GLU A 412 -14.58 -19.71 2.86
C GLU A 412 -13.34 -19.04 2.25
N VAL A 413 -13.53 -18.03 1.41
CA VAL A 413 -12.41 -17.24 0.87
C VAL A 413 -11.69 -16.48 1.99
N ILE A 414 -12.43 -15.86 2.91
CA ILE A 414 -11.87 -15.20 4.10
C ILE A 414 -11.15 -16.23 5.00
N SER A 415 -11.72 -17.41 5.16
CA SER A 415 -11.06 -18.49 5.91
C SER A 415 -9.72 -18.89 5.28
N GLY A 416 -9.66 -18.96 3.94
CA GLY A 416 -8.43 -19.19 3.20
C GLY A 416 -7.41 -18.07 3.40
N TYR A 417 -7.84 -16.82 3.34
CA TYR A 417 -7.01 -15.66 3.68
C TYR A 417 -6.44 -15.78 5.11
N ARG A 418 -7.28 -16.13 6.09
CA ARG A 418 -6.84 -16.34 7.48
C ARG A 418 -5.89 -17.53 7.65
N THR A 419 -6.01 -18.54 6.81
CA THR A 419 -5.05 -19.66 6.76
C THR A 419 -3.67 -19.15 6.35
N LEU A 420 -3.60 -18.27 5.37
CA LEU A 420 -2.35 -17.68 4.89
C LEU A 420 -1.75 -16.67 5.88
N THR A 421 -2.55 -15.77 6.43
CA THR A 421 -2.07 -14.64 7.24
C THR A 421 -2.07 -14.90 8.75
N GLY A 422 -2.55 -16.07 9.17
CA GLY A 422 -2.70 -16.42 10.57
C GLY A 422 -4.11 -16.17 11.12
N LYS A 423 -4.45 -16.88 12.18
CA LYS A 423 -5.75 -16.76 12.85
C LYS A 423 -5.86 -15.42 13.58
N ALA A 424 -7.05 -14.84 13.61
CA ALA A 424 -7.34 -13.71 14.49
C ALA A 424 -7.20 -14.14 15.96
N SER A 425 -6.56 -13.32 16.76
CA SER A 425 -6.51 -13.53 18.21
C SER A 425 -7.87 -13.21 18.85
N LEU A 426 -8.24 -13.98 19.86
CA LEU A 426 -9.38 -13.64 20.69
C LEU A 426 -8.93 -12.54 21.66
N TYR A 427 -9.53 -11.38 21.54
CA TYR A 427 -9.23 -10.25 22.39
C TYR A 427 -9.88 -10.40 23.79
N PRO A 428 -9.24 -9.88 24.85
CA PRO A 428 -9.86 -9.78 26.17
C PRO A 428 -11.15 -8.93 26.12
N LYS A 429 -12.12 -9.24 26.97
CA LYS A 429 -13.41 -8.55 27.00
C LYS A 429 -13.29 -7.03 27.16
N TRP A 430 -12.34 -6.55 27.97
CA TRP A 430 -12.12 -5.14 28.21
C TRP A 430 -11.73 -4.33 26.94
N THR A 431 -11.17 -4.98 25.91
CA THR A 431 -10.86 -4.30 24.65
C THR A 431 -12.10 -3.90 23.85
N LEU A 432 -13.25 -4.50 24.14
CA LEU A 432 -14.55 -4.18 23.55
C LEU A 432 -15.29 -3.07 24.31
N GLY A 433 -14.71 -2.56 25.41
CA GLY A 433 -15.29 -1.51 26.22
C GLY A 433 -14.91 -0.11 25.73
N PHE A 434 -15.13 0.89 26.60
CA PHE A 434 -14.87 2.29 26.28
C PHE A 434 -13.40 2.65 26.49
N TRP A 435 -12.81 3.28 25.49
CA TRP A 435 -11.43 3.77 25.45
C TRP A 435 -11.41 5.29 25.55
N GLN A 436 -10.95 5.82 26.65
CA GLN A 436 -10.77 7.25 26.83
C GLN A 436 -9.38 7.66 26.34
N SER A 437 -9.35 8.40 25.24
CA SER A 437 -8.15 8.98 24.67
C SER A 437 -8.31 10.48 24.48
N ARG A 438 -7.22 11.20 24.53
CA ARG A 438 -7.11 12.61 24.08
C ARG A 438 -5.69 12.88 23.63
N GLU A 439 -5.52 13.78 22.71
CA GLU A 439 -4.22 14.36 22.44
C GLU A 439 -4.03 15.59 23.35
N ARG A 440 -3.33 15.52 24.47
CA ARG A 440 -2.75 14.35 25.15
C ARG A 440 -2.83 14.60 26.65
N TYR A 441 -2.70 13.59 27.47
CA TYR A 441 -2.52 13.78 28.92
C TYR A 441 -1.12 14.30 29.19
N GLN A 442 -1.01 15.30 30.08
CA GLN A 442 0.23 16.03 30.30
C GLN A 442 1.08 15.47 31.47
N SER A 443 0.46 14.66 32.37
CA SER A 443 1.14 14.14 33.56
C SER A 443 0.45 12.91 34.13
N SER A 444 1.12 12.22 35.07
CA SER A 444 0.51 11.14 35.85
C SER A 444 -0.80 11.60 36.51
N LYS A 445 -0.77 12.78 37.11
CA LYS A 445 -1.94 13.33 37.79
C LYS A 445 -3.13 13.54 36.86
N ASP A 446 -2.88 14.00 35.65
CA ASP A 446 -3.93 14.22 34.63
C ASP A 446 -4.62 12.91 34.25
N ILE A 447 -3.86 11.82 34.12
CA ILE A 447 -4.38 10.47 33.84
C ILE A 447 -5.22 9.97 35.04
N GLU A 448 -4.67 10.03 36.23
CA GLU A 448 -5.34 9.57 37.46
C GLU A 448 -6.62 10.35 37.76
N ASP A 449 -6.58 11.68 37.62
CA ASP A 449 -7.74 12.57 37.83
C ASP A 449 -8.87 12.26 36.83
N ASN A 450 -8.53 12.00 35.55
CA ASN A 450 -9.52 11.65 34.54
C ASN A 450 -10.15 10.28 34.83
N MET A 451 -9.36 9.26 35.15
CA MET A 451 -9.89 7.95 35.53
C MET A 451 -10.80 8.06 36.77
N LYS A 452 -10.34 8.78 37.79
CA LYS A 452 -11.12 9.02 39.01
C LYS A 452 -12.45 9.72 38.70
N LYS A 453 -12.43 10.74 37.84
CA LYS A 453 -13.63 11.50 37.46
C LYS A 453 -14.68 10.61 36.78
N PHE A 454 -14.27 9.70 35.90
CA PHE A 454 -15.18 8.71 35.31
C PHE A 454 -15.82 7.82 36.38
N ARG A 455 -15.04 7.37 37.38
CA ARG A 455 -15.56 6.55 38.50
C ARG A 455 -16.50 7.33 39.39
N ASP A 456 -16.13 8.57 39.75
CA ASP A 456 -16.96 9.44 40.60
C ASP A 456 -18.32 9.76 39.95
N LEU A 457 -18.34 9.90 38.64
CA LEU A 457 -19.55 10.15 37.84
C LEU A 457 -20.32 8.87 37.46
N HIS A 458 -19.84 7.71 37.89
CA HIS A 458 -20.41 6.39 37.51
C HIS A 458 -20.50 6.17 35.98
N ILE A 459 -19.59 6.78 35.22
CA ILE A 459 -19.51 6.57 33.77
C ILE A 459 -18.56 5.40 33.53
N PRO A 460 -19.03 4.34 32.84
CA PRO A 460 -18.16 3.20 32.48
C PRO A 460 -16.99 3.63 31.59
N VAL A 461 -15.80 3.22 31.95
CA VAL A 461 -14.58 3.33 31.15
C VAL A 461 -13.70 2.14 31.45
N ASP A 462 -13.17 1.52 30.39
CA ASP A 462 -12.33 0.32 30.51
C ASP A 462 -10.86 0.64 30.31
N ASN A 463 -10.55 1.61 29.46
CA ASN A 463 -9.19 1.91 29.04
C ASN A 463 -8.93 3.42 29.06
N ILE A 464 -7.71 3.80 29.47
CA ILE A 464 -7.18 5.14 29.28
C ILE A 464 -5.92 5.07 28.43
N VAL A 465 -5.78 6.02 27.49
CA VAL A 465 -4.72 6.01 26.51
C VAL A 465 -3.76 7.15 26.74
N GLN A 466 -2.49 6.85 26.97
CA GLN A 466 -1.40 7.82 26.93
C GLN A 466 -0.92 7.97 25.49
N ASP A 467 -1.22 9.11 24.91
CA ASP A 467 -0.77 9.50 23.59
C ASP A 467 0.71 9.93 23.62
N TRP A 468 1.24 10.39 22.48
CA TRP A 468 2.63 10.80 22.31
C TRP A 468 3.08 11.87 23.31
N ASN A 469 4.41 12.18 23.33
CA ASN A 469 5.04 13.22 24.14
C ASN A 469 4.91 13.00 25.68
N TYR A 470 4.99 11.75 26.14
CA TYR A 470 5.21 11.46 27.56
C TYR A 470 6.71 11.50 27.93
N TRP A 471 7.57 11.53 26.94
CA TRP A 471 9.03 11.68 27.04
C TRP A 471 9.44 13.16 27.17
N LYS A 472 10.71 13.41 27.49
CA LYS A 472 11.30 14.74 27.43
C LYS A 472 11.29 15.24 25.97
N LEU A 473 10.98 16.51 25.74
CA LEU A 473 10.68 17.09 24.44
C LEU A 473 11.73 16.75 23.35
N ASP A 474 13.01 16.74 23.73
CA ASP A 474 14.15 16.43 22.85
C ASP A 474 14.52 14.94 22.77
N SER A 475 13.66 14.06 23.28
CA SER A 475 13.99 12.64 23.49
C SER A 475 12.98 11.68 22.85
N TRP A 476 12.40 12.05 21.71
CA TRP A 476 11.53 11.16 20.95
C TRP A 476 12.23 9.84 20.60
N GLY A 477 11.61 8.70 20.90
CA GLY A 477 12.18 7.36 20.71
C GLY A 477 13.02 6.85 21.91
N SER A 478 13.13 7.63 23.01
CA SER A 478 13.77 7.14 24.25
C SER A 478 12.97 6.03 24.93
N HIS A 479 11.65 6.00 24.71
CA HIS A 479 10.70 5.12 25.42
C HIS A 479 10.74 5.31 26.95
N GLU A 480 10.89 6.55 27.40
CA GLU A 480 11.00 6.90 28.83
C GLU A 480 9.99 7.96 29.19
N PHE A 481 9.35 7.82 30.35
CA PHE A 481 8.54 8.89 30.90
C PHE A 481 9.42 10.03 31.42
N GLU A 482 9.03 11.26 31.12
CA GLU A 482 9.71 12.45 31.66
C GLU A 482 9.43 12.57 33.16
N ALA A 483 10.47 12.49 33.98
CA ALA A 483 10.35 12.42 35.44
C ALA A 483 9.62 13.61 36.07
N ALA A 484 9.70 14.82 35.50
CA ALA A 484 9.02 16.01 35.99
C ALA A 484 7.49 15.89 35.89
N ARG A 485 6.99 15.29 34.84
CA ARG A 485 5.56 15.10 34.58
C ARG A 485 5.04 13.76 35.08
N TYR A 486 5.89 12.78 35.14
CA TYR A 486 5.59 11.40 35.55
C TYR A 486 6.59 10.95 36.62
N PRO A 487 6.51 11.51 37.87
CA PRO A 487 7.53 11.24 38.89
C PRO A 487 7.56 9.77 39.35
N ASN A 488 6.43 9.08 39.28
CA ASN A 488 6.32 7.67 39.61
C ASN A 488 5.35 6.96 38.66
N PRO A 489 5.80 6.57 37.43
CA PRO A 489 4.92 5.90 36.47
C PRO A 489 4.33 4.58 36.97
N GLN A 490 5.07 3.81 37.81
CA GLN A 490 4.54 2.59 38.40
C GLN A 490 3.31 2.86 39.26
N ALA A 491 3.38 3.85 40.15
CA ALA A 491 2.24 4.20 41.01
C ALA A 491 1.03 4.68 40.18
N MET A 492 1.26 5.41 39.10
CA MET A 492 0.20 5.81 38.17
C MET A 492 -0.49 4.59 37.54
N LEU A 493 0.29 3.63 37.04
CA LEU A 493 -0.25 2.38 36.47
C LEU A 493 -1.02 1.57 37.52
N ASP A 494 -0.46 1.42 38.72
CA ASP A 494 -1.11 0.74 39.83
C ASP A 494 -2.44 1.43 40.20
N SER A 495 -2.48 2.77 40.17
CA SER A 495 -3.70 3.56 40.42
C SER A 495 -4.77 3.34 39.36
N VAL A 496 -4.40 3.32 38.08
CA VAL A 496 -5.32 3.00 36.96
C VAL A 496 -5.90 1.59 37.15
N HIS A 497 -5.06 0.60 37.47
CA HIS A 497 -5.49 -0.77 37.69
C HIS A 497 -6.37 -0.92 38.96
N ALA A 498 -6.05 -0.20 40.04
CA ALA A 498 -6.87 -0.19 41.25
C ALA A 498 -8.27 0.36 40.98
N MET A 499 -8.40 1.27 40.02
CA MET A 499 -9.69 1.77 39.53
C MET A 499 -10.35 0.84 38.48
N ASN A 500 -9.86 -0.39 38.33
CA ASN A 500 -10.33 -1.35 37.36
C ASN A 500 -10.28 -0.80 35.91
N GLY A 501 -9.24 -0.02 35.61
CA GLY A 501 -8.91 0.46 34.25
C GLY A 501 -7.79 -0.33 33.61
N ARG A 502 -7.58 -0.14 32.32
CA ARG A 502 -6.44 -0.63 31.55
C ARG A 502 -5.69 0.55 30.93
N PHE A 503 -4.41 0.36 30.68
CA PHE A 503 -3.53 1.42 30.20
C PHE A 503 -2.91 1.06 28.87
N MET A 504 -3.17 1.89 27.85
CA MET A 504 -2.51 1.84 26.54
C MET A 504 -1.52 2.98 26.41
N ILE A 505 -0.36 2.72 25.80
CA ILE A 505 0.65 3.75 25.54
C ILE A 505 0.98 3.82 24.05
N SER A 506 1.10 5.04 23.54
CA SER A 506 1.54 5.32 22.17
C SER A 506 3.05 5.14 22.06
N VAL A 507 3.47 4.40 21.02
CA VAL A 507 4.87 4.28 20.62
C VAL A 507 4.98 4.53 19.12
N TRP A 508 6.06 5.21 18.73
CA TRP A 508 6.33 5.54 17.34
C TRP A 508 7.60 4.84 16.87
N PRO A 509 7.69 4.45 15.60
CA PRO A 509 8.94 3.94 15.03
C PRO A 509 9.95 5.05 14.69
N LYS A 510 9.71 6.27 15.17
CA LYS A 510 10.50 7.49 14.98
C LYS A 510 11.47 7.70 16.15
N PHE A 511 12.67 8.15 15.83
CA PHE A 511 13.72 8.42 16.80
C PHE A 511 14.46 9.73 16.46
N TYR A 512 14.71 10.57 17.45
CA TYR A 512 15.67 11.65 17.29
C TYR A 512 17.10 11.10 17.28
N ASP A 513 17.97 11.64 16.43
CA ASP A 513 19.33 11.14 16.23
C ASP A 513 20.25 11.31 17.46
N THR A 514 19.81 12.10 18.44
CA THR A 514 20.49 12.32 19.71
C THR A 514 20.25 11.22 20.73
N VAL A 515 19.12 10.49 20.64
CA VAL A 515 18.74 9.51 21.68
C VAL A 515 19.56 8.23 21.61
N LYS A 516 19.73 7.57 22.75
CA LYS A 516 20.50 6.32 22.86
C LYS A 516 19.95 5.22 21.94
N ASN A 517 18.63 5.08 21.89
CA ASN A 517 17.94 4.05 21.11
C ASN A 517 18.17 4.21 19.60
N TYR A 518 18.21 5.47 19.10
CA TYR A 518 18.62 5.75 17.72
C TYR A 518 20.04 5.24 17.45
N LYS A 519 20.99 5.67 18.28
CA LYS A 519 22.41 5.34 18.11
C LYS A 519 22.67 3.83 18.13
N GLU A 520 21.90 3.10 18.92
CA GLU A 520 21.98 1.65 18.97
C GLU A 520 21.50 0.99 17.69
N LEU A 521 20.32 1.40 17.16
CA LEU A 521 19.80 0.92 15.87
C LEU A 521 20.72 1.33 14.71
N ASP A 522 21.20 2.58 14.72
CA ASP A 522 22.07 3.13 13.71
C ASP A 522 23.43 2.40 13.62
N SER A 523 24.00 2.00 14.76
CA SER A 523 25.23 1.21 14.84
C SER A 523 25.16 -0.13 14.11
N LYS A 524 23.94 -0.61 13.82
CA LYS A 524 23.66 -1.85 13.09
C LYS A 524 23.23 -1.59 11.63
N GLY A 525 23.16 -0.33 11.21
CA GLY A 525 22.67 0.05 9.89
C GLY A 525 21.16 -0.11 9.73
N TRP A 526 20.39 0.01 10.81
CA TRP A 526 18.94 -0.20 10.85
C TRP A 526 18.13 1.09 10.95
N MET A 527 18.73 2.24 10.62
CA MET A 527 18.04 3.52 10.52
C MET A 527 18.03 4.04 9.09
N TYR A 528 16.96 4.71 8.68
CA TYR A 528 16.95 5.46 7.43
C TYR A 528 17.76 6.74 7.57
N HIS A 529 18.67 7.01 6.64
CA HIS A 529 19.63 8.11 6.75
C HIS A 529 19.32 9.32 5.88
N GLN A 530 18.42 9.21 4.90
CA GLN A 530 18.21 10.31 3.96
C GLN A 530 17.68 11.57 4.65
N ALA A 531 16.72 11.42 5.57
CA ALA A 531 16.19 12.54 6.35
C ALA A 531 17.28 13.24 7.18
N ILE A 532 18.22 12.46 7.72
CA ILE A 532 19.36 12.98 8.49
C ILE A 532 20.36 13.73 7.58
N LYS A 533 20.65 13.19 6.39
CA LYS A 533 21.51 13.83 5.38
C LYS A 533 20.93 15.13 4.85
N ASP A 534 19.62 15.17 4.65
CA ASP A 534 18.88 16.34 4.18
C ASP A 534 18.61 17.35 5.33
N ASP A 535 19.07 17.07 6.56
CA ASP A 535 18.87 17.89 7.76
C ASP A 535 17.40 18.23 8.03
N ILE A 536 16.51 17.23 7.88
CA ILE A 536 15.07 17.42 8.05
C ILE A 536 14.72 17.45 9.54
N HIS A 537 14.08 18.53 9.95
CA HIS A 537 13.54 18.72 11.29
C HIS A 537 12.02 18.56 11.28
N ASP A 538 11.49 18.01 12.35
CA ASP A 538 10.05 17.93 12.54
C ASP A 538 9.48 19.28 13.04
N TRP A 539 8.17 19.31 13.31
CA TRP A 539 7.47 20.51 13.77
C TRP A 539 7.90 21.00 15.17
N LEU A 540 8.61 20.16 15.93
CA LEU A 540 9.21 20.52 17.21
C LEU A 540 10.62 21.08 17.07
N GLY A 541 11.18 21.05 15.86
CA GLY A 541 12.49 21.56 15.53
C GLY A 541 13.65 20.58 15.76
N PHE A 542 13.36 19.29 15.92
CA PHE A 542 14.37 18.26 16.15
C PHE A 542 14.54 17.37 14.92
N ARG A 543 15.77 16.94 14.70
CA ARG A 543 16.14 16.04 13.61
C ARG A 543 15.96 14.59 14.04
N GLY A 544 15.34 13.79 13.18
CA GLY A 544 15.11 12.38 13.45
C GLY A 544 14.79 11.56 12.21
N SER A 545 14.67 10.26 12.39
CA SER A 545 14.31 9.32 11.32
C SER A 545 13.61 8.10 11.90
N PHE A 546 13.31 7.14 11.02
CA PHE A 546 12.60 5.90 11.33
C PHE A 546 13.55 4.71 11.23
N TYR A 547 13.28 3.64 11.98
CA TYR A 547 14.03 2.40 11.85
C TYR A 547 13.52 1.56 10.68
N ASP A 548 14.39 0.69 10.16
CA ASP A 548 14.04 -0.26 9.10
C ASP A 548 13.17 -1.41 9.65
N ALA A 549 11.86 -1.23 9.57
CA ALA A 549 10.89 -2.23 10.02
C ALA A 549 10.89 -3.53 9.19
N TYR A 550 11.55 -3.57 8.03
CA TYR A 550 11.72 -4.78 7.23
C TYR A 550 12.86 -5.66 7.73
N SER A 551 13.79 -5.12 8.52
CA SER A 551 14.86 -5.87 9.18
C SER A 551 14.34 -6.62 10.40
N ASP A 552 14.50 -7.95 10.44
CA ASP A 552 14.14 -8.78 11.61
C ASP A 552 14.95 -8.37 12.85
N GLY A 553 16.23 -8.05 12.67
CA GLY A 553 17.09 -7.56 13.77
C GLY A 553 16.62 -6.22 14.33
N ALA A 554 16.19 -5.29 13.46
CA ALA A 554 15.69 -3.99 13.86
C ALA A 554 14.35 -4.11 14.63
N ARG A 555 13.42 -4.95 14.17
CA ARG A 555 12.16 -5.21 14.89
C ARG A 555 12.41 -5.80 16.29
N LYS A 556 13.32 -6.76 16.40
CA LYS A 556 13.70 -7.36 17.70
C LYS A 556 14.33 -6.33 18.63
N MET A 557 15.19 -5.45 18.11
CA MET A 557 15.81 -4.38 18.89
C MET A 557 14.78 -3.34 19.33
N PHE A 558 13.88 -2.93 18.46
CA PHE A 558 12.79 -2.00 18.78
C PHE A 558 11.91 -2.55 19.92
N TRP A 559 11.50 -3.83 19.83
CA TRP A 559 10.76 -4.47 20.89
C TRP A 559 11.56 -4.51 22.21
N ARG A 560 12.83 -4.90 22.16
CA ARG A 560 13.69 -4.93 23.35
C ARG A 560 13.77 -3.56 24.02
N GLN A 561 13.94 -2.49 23.25
CA GLN A 561 13.99 -1.13 23.79
C GLN A 561 12.68 -0.73 24.48
N MET A 562 11.53 -1.10 23.93
CA MET A 562 10.24 -0.89 24.59
C MET A 562 10.07 -1.76 25.83
N ASP A 563 10.48 -3.00 25.76
CA ASP A 563 10.38 -3.95 26.88
C ASP A 563 11.21 -3.47 28.08
N GLU A 564 12.48 -3.16 27.85
CA GLU A 564 13.40 -2.72 28.89
C GLU A 564 13.03 -1.37 29.52
N ASN A 565 12.50 -0.43 28.72
CA ASN A 565 12.24 0.94 29.18
C ASN A 565 10.80 1.19 29.66
N LEU A 566 9.83 0.38 29.21
CA LEU A 566 8.43 0.56 29.53
C LEU A 566 7.79 -0.69 30.14
N TYR A 567 7.86 -1.84 29.49
CA TYR A 567 7.04 -3.00 29.88
C TYR A 567 7.57 -3.72 31.12
N THR A 568 8.78 -4.26 31.04
CA THR A 568 9.41 -4.94 32.18
C THR A 568 9.76 -3.97 33.30
N LYS A 569 10.23 -2.75 32.96
CA LYS A 569 10.56 -1.70 33.92
C LYS A 569 9.41 -1.38 34.86
N TYR A 570 8.18 -1.33 34.35
CA TYR A 570 6.99 -1.04 35.13
C TYR A 570 6.14 -2.29 35.40
N LYS A 571 6.79 -3.42 35.64
CA LYS A 571 6.18 -4.68 36.10
C LYS A 571 4.98 -5.12 35.28
N PHE A 572 5.08 -4.97 33.95
CA PHE A 572 4.02 -5.34 33.01
C PHE A 572 2.70 -4.54 33.21
N GLY A 573 2.79 -3.34 33.74
CA GLY A 573 1.62 -2.48 33.98
C GLY A 573 1.03 -1.83 32.73
N ILE A 574 1.65 -1.99 31.57
CA ILE A 574 1.13 -1.54 30.28
C ILE A 574 0.34 -2.67 29.66
N ASP A 575 -0.96 -2.46 29.44
CA ASP A 575 -1.89 -3.50 28.95
C ASP A 575 -1.98 -3.54 27.40
N ALA A 576 -1.69 -2.44 26.72
CA ALA A 576 -1.78 -2.35 25.27
C ALA A 576 -0.80 -1.32 24.67
N TRP A 577 -0.48 -1.51 23.39
CA TRP A 577 0.42 -0.69 22.61
C TRP A 577 -0.32 -0.01 21.46
N TRP A 578 -0.16 1.28 21.31
CA TRP A 578 -0.58 2.01 20.13
C TRP A 578 0.63 2.28 19.25
N MET A 579 0.77 1.51 18.18
CA MET A 579 1.84 1.65 17.17
C MET A 579 1.47 2.78 16.21
N ASP A 580 1.72 4.02 16.63
CA ASP A 580 1.34 5.23 15.89
C ASP A 580 2.38 5.60 14.83
N ALA A 581 1.94 6.31 13.77
CA ALA A 581 2.74 6.82 12.66
C ALA A 581 3.74 5.79 12.08
N SER A 582 3.28 4.55 11.94
CA SER A 582 4.07 3.45 11.35
C SER A 582 4.08 3.47 9.81
N GLU A 583 3.37 4.41 9.20
CA GLU A 583 3.50 4.83 7.80
C GLU A 583 4.46 6.02 7.71
N PRO A 584 5.77 5.82 7.59
CA PRO A 584 6.71 6.94 7.70
C PRO A 584 6.42 8.02 6.65
N ASN A 585 6.30 9.27 7.11
CA ASN A 585 6.05 10.42 6.26
C ASN A 585 7.27 11.35 6.14
N VAL A 586 8.45 10.76 6.21
CA VAL A 586 9.72 11.42 5.90
C VAL A 586 10.11 11.19 4.44
N ARG A 587 10.98 12.05 3.90
CA ARG A 587 11.32 12.07 2.48
C ARG A 587 11.84 10.74 1.93
N ASP A 588 12.66 10.03 2.67
CA ASP A 588 13.23 8.74 2.30
C ASP A 588 12.22 7.58 2.29
N CYS A 589 11.06 7.76 2.91
CA CYS A 589 9.97 6.78 2.93
C CYS A 589 8.71 7.26 2.20
N THR A 590 8.74 8.48 1.62
CA THR A 590 7.58 9.06 0.94
C THR A 590 7.35 8.37 -0.41
N PRO A 591 6.12 8.02 -0.77
CA PRO A 591 5.81 7.39 -2.03
C PRO A 591 6.26 8.21 -3.25
N MET A 592 6.61 7.51 -4.33
CA MET A 592 7.15 8.11 -5.56
C MET A 592 6.25 9.19 -6.17
N TRP A 593 4.92 9.02 -6.13
CA TRP A 593 4.00 10.01 -6.67
C TRP A 593 4.14 11.37 -6.00
N TYR A 594 4.45 11.36 -4.73
CA TYR A 594 4.67 12.55 -3.92
C TYR A 594 5.96 13.30 -4.31
N ARG A 595 6.95 12.57 -4.80
CA ARG A 595 8.25 13.12 -5.23
C ARG A 595 8.31 13.49 -6.70
N LYS A 596 7.41 12.96 -7.52
CA LYS A 596 7.28 13.28 -8.95
C LYS A 596 6.55 14.58 -9.24
N ALA A 597 6.16 15.25 -8.21
CA ALA A 597 5.65 16.59 -8.30
C ALA A 597 6.72 17.55 -8.68
#